data_32876132e9926a1a82ce2956652c7630
#
_entry.id   32876132e9926a1a82ce2956652c7630
#
_cell.length_a   1.000
_cell.length_b   1.000
_cell.length_c   1.000
_cell.angle_alpha   90.00
_cell.angle_beta   90.00
_cell.angle_gamma   90.00
#
_symmetry.space_group_name_H-M   'P 1'
#
loop_
_entity.id
_entity.type
_entity.pdbx_description
1 polymer ?
#
loop_
_entity_poly.entity_id
_entity_poly.type
_entity_poly.pdbx_seq_one_letter_code
_entity_poly.pdbx_strand_id
1 'polypeptide(L)'
;ETGIKTVTFNIEGDYAYGYLKSENGVHRLVRVSPYNAQGKRMTSFASVFVTPLVDDSIEININPADISWDTFRSGGAGGQNVNKVESGVRLRYHFKDPYTGEEEEILIENTETRDQPKNRENAMRQLRSILYEKELQHRMAEQAKVEAGKKKIEWGSQIRSYVFDDRRVKDHRTNYQTSDVQGVMDGKIDDFIKAYLMEFAGEENNG
;
A
#
# COMPACT_ATOMS: atom_id res chain seq x y z
N GLU A 1 -29.95 -18.80 -6.01
CA GLU A 1 -28.49 -18.84 -6.22
C GLU A 1 -27.86 -19.60 -5.05
N THR A 2 -27.00 -20.55 -5.36
CA THR A 2 -26.26 -21.35 -4.38
C THR A 2 -24.77 -21.04 -4.48
N GLY A 3 -24.07 -21.03 -3.34
CA GLY A 3 -22.64 -20.76 -3.26
C GLY A 3 -22.28 -19.39 -2.69
N ILE A 4 -20.98 -19.08 -2.71
CA ILE A 4 -20.45 -17.83 -2.19
C ILE A 4 -20.37 -16.81 -3.33
N LYS A 5 -20.94 -15.64 -3.13
CA LYS A 5 -20.88 -14.53 -4.10
C LYS A 5 -19.58 -13.72 -3.95
N THR A 6 -19.21 -13.44 -2.72
CA THR A 6 -18.01 -12.64 -2.39
C THR A 6 -17.46 -13.09 -1.05
N VAL A 7 -16.14 -13.18 -0.95
CA VAL A 7 -15.45 -13.42 0.31
C VAL A 7 -14.24 -12.49 0.40
N THR A 8 -14.02 -11.94 1.59
CA THR A 8 -12.84 -11.13 1.90
C THR A 8 -12.21 -11.68 3.17
N PHE A 9 -10.91 -11.89 3.16
CA PHE A 9 -10.17 -12.35 4.32
C PHE A 9 -8.78 -11.74 4.35
N ASN A 10 -8.21 -11.70 5.54
CA ASN A 10 -6.86 -11.20 5.79
C ASN A 10 -5.87 -12.36 5.87
N ILE A 11 -4.72 -12.19 5.22
CA ILE A 11 -3.61 -13.15 5.27
C ILE A 11 -2.38 -12.43 5.81
N GLU A 12 -1.80 -12.98 6.86
CA GLU A 12 -0.58 -12.45 7.47
C GLU A 12 0.55 -13.46 7.29
N GLY A 13 1.71 -12.98 6.90
CA GLY A 13 2.90 -13.79 6.71
C GLY A 13 4.01 -13.02 6.00
N ASP A 14 5.22 -13.59 6.06
CA ASP A 14 6.38 -13.00 5.39
C ASP A 14 6.18 -13.01 3.86
N TYR A 15 6.30 -11.83 3.24
CA TYR A 15 6.13 -11.65 1.79
C TYR A 15 4.76 -12.09 1.25
N ALA A 16 3.72 -12.11 2.09
CA ALA A 16 2.40 -12.58 1.70
C ALA A 16 1.84 -11.84 0.47
N TYR A 17 1.92 -10.52 0.45
CA TYR A 17 1.49 -9.73 -0.71
C TYR A 17 2.32 -10.03 -1.96
N GLY A 18 3.64 -10.10 -1.85
CA GLY A 18 4.55 -10.39 -2.97
C GLY A 18 4.28 -11.73 -3.65
N TYR A 19 3.91 -12.75 -2.89
CA TYR A 19 3.51 -14.05 -3.42
C TYR A 19 2.09 -14.03 -3.99
N LEU A 20 1.12 -13.52 -3.24
CA LEU A 20 -0.30 -13.63 -3.58
C LEU A 20 -0.75 -12.66 -4.68
N LYS A 21 -0.01 -11.57 -4.93
CA LYS A 21 -0.33 -10.66 -6.05
C LYS A 21 -0.33 -11.38 -7.41
N SER A 22 0.38 -12.50 -7.53
CA SER A 22 0.36 -13.34 -8.72
C SER A 22 -1.01 -13.94 -9.02
N GLU A 23 -1.91 -13.99 -8.02
CA GLU A 23 -3.27 -14.50 -8.17
C GLU A 23 -4.28 -13.44 -8.60
N ASN A 24 -3.89 -12.18 -8.69
CA ASN A 24 -4.75 -11.10 -9.17
C ASN A 24 -5.24 -11.35 -10.58
N GLY A 25 -6.54 -11.30 -10.77
CA GLY A 25 -7.15 -11.43 -12.08
C GLY A 25 -8.38 -12.32 -12.09
N VAL A 26 -8.79 -12.71 -13.29
CA VAL A 26 -9.95 -13.57 -13.50
C VAL A 26 -9.51 -15.03 -13.65
N HIS A 27 -10.14 -15.91 -12.88
CA HIS A 27 -9.95 -17.35 -12.92
C HIS A 27 -11.19 -18.01 -13.54
N ARG A 28 -10.96 -18.94 -14.44
CA ARG A 28 -12.01 -19.69 -15.17
C ARG A 28 -12.09 -21.10 -14.64
N LEU A 29 -13.29 -21.51 -14.20
CA LEU A 29 -13.57 -22.86 -13.74
C LEU A 29 -14.49 -23.56 -14.73
N VAL A 30 -14.09 -24.72 -15.22
CA VAL A 30 -14.86 -25.57 -16.11
C VAL A 30 -15.05 -26.94 -15.45
N ARG A 31 -16.28 -27.25 -15.08
CA ARG A 31 -16.65 -28.53 -14.46
C ARG A 31 -18.12 -28.83 -14.65
N VAL A 32 -18.50 -30.08 -14.38
CA VAL A 32 -19.90 -30.42 -14.11
C VAL A 32 -20.23 -29.86 -12.73
N SER A 33 -21.11 -28.87 -12.68
CA SER A 33 -21.45 -28.21 -11.41
C SER A 33 -22.23 -29.15 -10.51
N PRO A 34 -21.90 -29.30 -9.21
CA PRO A 34 -22.67 -30.08 -8.27
C PRO A 34 -24.07 -29.50 -8.01
N TYR A 35 -24.29 -28.24 -8.40
CA TYR A 35 -25.55 -27.52 -8.28
C TYR A 35 -26.44 -27.61 -9.54
N ASN A 36 -25.95 -28.27 -10.58
CA ASN A 36 -26.68 -28.43 -11.83
C ASN A 36 -27.37 -29.82 -11.88
N ALA A 37 -28.68 -29.84 -11.72
CA ALA A 37 -29.48 -31.07 -11.75
C ALA A 37 -29.39 -31.83 -13.08
N GLN A 38 -29.02 -31.17 -14.18
CA GLN A 38 -28.93 -31.78 -15.53
C GLN A 38 -27.54 -32.38 -15.81
N GLY A 39 -26.56 -32.25 -14.90
CA GLY A 39 -25.23 -32.82 -15.06
C GLY A 39 -24.42 -32.21 -16.24
N LYS A 40 -24.76 -31.02 -16.67
CA LYS A 40 -24.07 -30.35 -17.79
C LYS A 40 -22.73 -29.73 -17.36
N ARG A 41 -21.80 -29.78 -18.28
CA ARG A 41 -20.53 -29.03 -18.17
C ARG A 41 -20.81 -27.53 -18.17
N MET A 42 -20.35 -26.83 -17.11
CA MET A 42 -20.58 -25.42 -16.90
C MET A 42 -19.25 -24.67 -16.77
N THR A 43 -19.25 -23.43 -17.21
CA THR A 43 -18.12 -22.51 -17.02
C THR A 43 -18.54 -21.41 -16.04
N SER A 44 -17.70 -21.18 -15.05
CA SER A 44 -17.86 -20.06 -14.11
C SER A 44 -16.57 -19.29 -13.97
N PHE A 45 -16.68 -18.05 -13.56
CA PHE A 45 -15.56 -17.13 -13.40
C PHE A 45 -15.54 -16.57 -11.98
N ALA A 46 -14.33 -16.42 -11.43
CA ALA A 46 -14.09 -15.72 -10.19
C ALA A 46 -12.99 -14.70 -10.37
N SER A 47 -13.17 -13.51 -9.86
CA SER A 47 -12.11 -12.52 -9.80
C SER A 47 -11.42 -12.57 -8.44
N VAL A 48 -10.10 -12.55 -8.45
CA VAL A 48 -9.26 -12.44 -7.26
C VAL A 48 -8.62 -11.08 -7.27
N PHE A 49 -8.69 -10.41 -6.14
CA PHE A 49 -8.04 -9.12 -5.92
C PHE A 49 -7.28 -9.15 -4.60
N VAL A 50 -5.96 -9.01 -4.69
CA VAL A 50 -5.05 -9.00 -3.56
C VAL A 50 -4.51 -7.60 -3.37
N THR A 51 -4.67 -7.06 -2.18
CA THR A 51 -4.16 -5.73 -1.81
C THR A 51 -3.25 -5.84 -0.59
N PRO A 52 -2.19 -5.03 -0.51
CA PRO A 52 -1.45 -4.92 0.72
C PRO A 52 -2.32 -4.28 1.80
N LEU A 53 -2.22 -4.78 3.03
CA LEU A 53 -2.78 -4.07 4.18
C LEU A 53 -1.92 -2.85 4.48
N VAL A 54 -2.55 -1.69 4.50
CA VAL A 54 -1.93 -0.48 4.98
C VAL A 54 -2.02 -0.50 6.50
N ASP A 55 -0.86 -0.49 7.17
CA ASP A 55 -0.80 -0.27 8.61
C ASP A 55 -1.22 1.18 8.89
N ASP A 56 -2.28 1.38 9.69
CA ASP A 56 -2.77 2.70 10.09
C ASP A 56 -1.85 3.38 11.11
N SER A 57 -0.90 2.65 11.70
CA SER A 57 0.07 3.22 12.61
C SER A 57 1.18 3.94 11.82
N ILE A 58 1.20 5.27 11.95
CA ILE A 58 2.28 6.10 11.42
C ILE A 58 3.20 6.47 12.57
N GLU A 59 4.42 5.97 12.54
CA GLU A 59 5.46 6.31 13.48
C GLU A 59 6.39 7.37 12.87
N ILE A 60 6.51 8.52 13.53
CA ILE A 60 7.35 9.63 13.10
C ILE A 60 8.62 9.65 13.93
N ASN A 61 9.75 9.40 13.30
CA ASN A 61 11.07 9.49 13.88
C ASN A 61 11.78 10.76 13.39
N ILE A 62 12.08 11.69 14.31
CA ILE A 62 12.77 12.92 14.04
C ILE A 62 14.18 12.81 14.61
N ASN A 63 15.20 12.92 13.75
CA ASN A 63 16.58 13.01 14.18
C ASN A 63 16.90 14.46 14.59
N PRO A 64 17.25 14.73 15.84
CA PRO A 64 17.60 16.08 16.28
C PRO A 64 18.77 16.72 15.52
N ALA A 65 19.66 15.91 14.93
CA ALA A 65 20.77 16.40 14.12
C ALA A 65 20.34 17.10 12.83
N ASP A 66 19.12 16.78 12.34
CA ASP A 66 18.55 17.39 11.12
C ASP A 66 17.80 18.69 11.41
N ILE A 67 17.74 19.11 12.68
CA ILE A 67 17.07 20.33 13.12
C ILE A 67 18.08 21.41 13.46
N SER A 68 17.85 22.61 12.94
CA SER A 68 18.53 23.82 13.41
C SER A 68 17.50 24.81 13.96
N TRP A 69 17.92 25.53 15.00
CA TRP A 69 17.08 26.47 15.73
C TRP A 69 17.64 27.87 15.66
N ASP A 70 16.77 28.84 15.37
CA ASP A 70 17.03 30.27 15.53
C ASP A 70 15.99 30.86 16.47
N THR A 71 16.38 31.89 17.20
CA THR A 71 15.49 32.69 18.01
C THR A 71 15.40 34.10 17.45
N PHE A 72 14.23 34.70 17.59
CA PHE A 72 14.01 36.06 17.12
C PHE A 72 12.97 36.78 18.00
N ARG A 73 12.94 38.08 17.86
CA ARG A 73 11.94 38.92 18.55
C ARG A 73 10.65 38.89 17.77
N SER A 74 9.57 38.50 18.42
CA SER A 74 8.25 38.61 17.82
C SER A 74 7.85 40.10 17.70
N GLY A 75 7.71 40.59 16.49
CA GLY A 75 7.22 41.96 16.24
C GLY A 75 5.72 42.06 16.61
N GLY A 76 5.40 42.90 17.56
CA GLY A 76 4.03 43.22 17.94
C GLY A 76 3.86 44.71 18.20
N ALA A 77 2.74 45.26 17.79
CA ALA A 77 2.38 46.66 18.08
C ALA A 77 2.06 46.80 19.56
N GLY A 78 2.94 47.42 20.32
CA GLY A 78 2.62 47.98 21.60
C GLY A 78 3.42 47.50 22.82
N GLY A 79 4.01 48.41 23.51
CA GLY A 79 4.54 48.31 24.87
C GLY A 79 6.07 48.20 24.97
N GLN A 80 6.64 48.96 25.89
CA GLN A 80 8.09 49.08 26.08
C GLN A 80 8.85 47.79 26.44
N ASN A 81 8.12 46.71 26.79
CA ASN A 81 8.72 45.42 27.18
C ASN A 81 8.70 44.34 26.07
N VAL A 82 8.00 44.57 24.97
CA VAL A 82 7.87 43.62 23.83
C VAL A 82 9.16 43.47 23.05
N ASN A 83 10.07 44.49 23.10
CA ASN A 83 11.30 44.55 22.30
C ASN A 83 12.52 43.91 22.97
N LYS A 84 12.42 43.38 24.21
CA LYS A 84 13.56 42.89 24.97
C LYS A 84 13.69 41.38 25.04
N VAL A 85 12.67 40.62 24.74
CA VAL A 85 12.65 39.17 24.89
C VAL A 85 12.54 38.48 23.53
N GLU A 86 13.53 37.68 23.20
CA GLU A 86 13.52 36.82 22.03
C GLU A 86 12.75 35.54 22.36
N SER A 87 11.44 35.59 22.22
CA SER A 87 10.56 34.44 22.49
C SER A 87 10.19 33.67 21.22
N GLY A 88 10.27 34.30 20.05
CA GLY A 88 10.01 33.65 18.78
C GLY A 88 11.07 32.60 18.44
N VAL A 89 10.65 31.48 17.94
CA VAL A 89 11.54 30.40 17.50
C VAL A 89 11.33 30.09 16.03
N ARG A 90 12.42 29.79 15.35
CA ARG A 90 12.44 29.31 13.97
C ARG A 90 13.12 27.96 13.97
N LEU A 91 12.39 26.96 13.51
CA LEU A 91 12.86 25.60 13.32
C LEU A 91 13.12 25.37 11.82
N ARG A 92 14.30 24.86 11.49
CA ARG A 92 14.63 24.37 10.15
C ARG A 92 14.90 22.89 10.23
N TYR A 93 14.16 22.11 9.49
CA TYR A 93 14.31 20.66 9.43
C TYR A 93 14.74 20.26 8.03
N HIS A 94 15.85 19.54 7.94
CA HIS A 94 16.29 18.93 6.70
C HIS A 94 15.53 17.62 6.50
N PHE A 95 14.52 17.66 5.65
CA PHE A 95 13.71 16.49 5.31
C PHE A 95 14.27 15.82 4.07
N LYS A 96 14.48 14.51 4.17
CA LYS A 96 14.77 13.65 3.03
C LYS A 96 13.62 12.68 2.87
N ASP A 97 12.95 12.73 1.73
CA ASP A 97 11.84 11.83 1.43
C ASP A 97 12.36 10.39 1.36
N PRO A 98 11.87 9.47 2.24
CA PRO A 98 12.34 8.09 2.28
C PRO A 98 11.97 7.28 1.02
N TYR A 99 11.01 7.76 0.22
CA TYR A 99 10.51 7.06 -0.96
C TYR A 99 11.15 7.56 -2.26
N THR A 100 11.34 8.87 -2.40
CA THR A 100 11.89 9.49 -3.61
C THR A 100 13.35 9.88 -3.47
N GLY A 101 13.84 10.04 -2.23
CA GLY A 101 15.16 10.56 -1.95
C GLY A 101 15.30 12.08 -2.14
N GLU A 102 14.23 12.77 -2.49
CA GLU A 102 14.21 14.22 -2.61
C GLU A 102 14.44 14.89 -1.26
N GLU A 103 15.19 15.97 -1.28
CA GLU A 103 15.55 16.72 -0.07
C GLU A 103 14.88 18.08 -0.09
N GLU A 104 14.30 18.47 1.04
CA GLU A 104 13.70 19.80 1.23
C GLU A 104 13.97 20.33 2.64
N GLU A 105 13.93 21.65 2.78
CA GLU A 105 13.97 22.30 4.08
C GLU A 105 12.56 22.66 4.51
N ILE A 106 12.15 22.17 5.69
CA ILE A 106 10.88 22.54 6.32
C ILE A 106 11.17 23.64 7.33
N LEU A 107 10.58 24.82 7.12
CA LEU A 107 10.71 25.98 7.97
C LEU A 107 9.44 26.19 8.77
N ILE A 108 9.59 26.26 10.10
CA ILE A 108 8.49 26.51 11.04
C ILE A 108 8.87 27.67 11.94
N GLU A 109 8.00 28.67 12.01
CA GLU A 109 8.10 29.78 12.95
C GLU A 109 6.97 29.70 13.97
N ASN A 110 7.30 29.85 15.24
CA ASN A 110 6.29 29.87 16.30
C ASN A 110 6.53 31.06 17.25
N THR A 111 5.48 31.84 17.42
CA THR A 111 5.44 33.06 18.24
C THR A 111 4.20 33.10 19.15
N GLU A 112 3.56 31.97 19.34
CA GLU A 112 2.26 31.87 20.04
C GLU A 112 2.31 32.36 21.47
N THR A 113 3.45 32.17 22.13
CA THR A 113 3.61 32.54 23.53
C THR A 113 4.84 33.44 23.73
N ARG A 114 4.96 34.01 24.95
CA ARG A 114 6.15 34.73 25.38
C ARG A 114 7.23 33.82 25.99
N ASP A 115 6.96 32.55 26.05
CA ASP A 115 7.85 31.51 26.60
C ASP A 115 8.54 30.80 25.43
N GLN A 116 9.85 31.01 25.29
CA GLN A 116 10.64 30.40 24.23
C GLN A 116 10.64 28.87 24.27
N PRO A 117 10.83 28.18 25.43
CA PRO A 117 10.71 26.74 25.51
C PRO A 117 9.39 26.21 25.04
N LYS A 118 8.29 26.88 25.37
CA LYS A 118 6.95 26.48 24.95
C LYS A 118 6.74 26.65 23.44
N ASN A 119 7.31 27.71 22.87
CA ASN A 119 7.28 27.89 21.41
C ASN A 119 8.10 26.84 20.69
N ARG A 120 9.22 26.35 21.27
CA ARG A 120 9.97 25.21 20.75
C ARG A 120 9.15 23.91 20.76
N GLU A 121 8.44 23.64 21.84
CA GLU A 121 7.54 22.48 21.92
C GLU A 121 6.43 22.57 20.86
N ASN A 122 5.83 23.75 20.70
CA ASN A 122 4.81 23.98 19.68
C ASN A 122 5.35 23.78 18.26
N ALA A 123 6.56 24.29 17.99
CA ALA A 123 7.22 24.10 16.69
C ALA A 123 7.51 22.61 16.40
N MET A 124 7.98 21.86 17.42
CA MET A 124 8.17 20.42 17.28
C MET A 124 6.85 19.67 17.01
N ARG A 125 5.76 20.07 17.65
CA ARG A 125 4.43 19.50 17.42
C ARG A 125 3.97 19.79 15.99
N GLN A 126 4.18 21.01 15.49
CA GLN A 126 3.89 21.38 14.12
C GLN A 126 4.71 20.56 13.12
N LEU A 127 6.01 20.35 13.38
CA LEU A 127 6.86 19.51 12.55
C LEU A 127 6.35 18.08 12.49
N ARG A 128 5.99 17.49 13.62
CA ARG A 128 5.40 16.13 13.66
C ARG A 128 4.12 16.05 12.85
N SER A 129 3.27 17.06 12.91
CA SER A 129 2.02 17.12 12.14
C SER A 129 2.29 17.17 10.64
N ILE A 130 3.27 17.96 10.20
CA ILE A 130 3.68 18.07 8.80
C ILE A 130 4.21 16.73 8.29
N LEU A 131 5.10 16.08 9.04
CA LEU A 131 5.67 14.80 8.66
C LEU A 131 4.61 13.67 8.65
N TYR A 132 3.69 13.70 9.60
CA TYR A 132 2.56 12.78 9.64
C TYR A 132 1.69 12.93 8.39
N GLU A 133 1.36 14.18 8.02
CA GLU A 133 0.57 14.46 6.82
C GLU A 133 1.26 13.99 5.54
N LYS A 134 2.57 14.20 5.42
CA LYS A 134 3.34 13.72 4.28
C LYS A 134 3.28 12.20 4.14
N GLU A 135 3.46 11.48 5.24
CA GLU A 135 3.38 10.02 5.27
C GLU A 135 1.97 9.53 4.94
N LEU A 136 0.95 10.18 5.50
CA LEU A 136 -0.45 9.85 5.23
C LEU A 136 -0.79 10.02 3.74
N GLN A 137 -0.38 11.13 3.15
CA GLN A 137 -0.59 11.39 1.72
C GLN A 137 0.09 10.35 0.85
N HIS A 138 1.34 9.95 1.20
CA HIS A 138 2.04 8.90 0.47
C HIS A 138 1.27 7.57 0.53
N ARG A 139 0.83 7.15 1.71
CA ARG A 139 0.04 5.91 1.88
C ARG A 139 -1.29 5.95 1.13
N MET A 140 -1.98 7.08 1.13
CA MET A 140 -3.21 7.27 0.37
C MET A 140 -2.97 7.20 -1.14
N ALA A 141 -1.88 7.77 -1.64
CA ALA A 141 -1.50 7.69 -3.05
C ALA A 141 -1.20 6.24 -3.49
N GLU A 142 -0.47 5.48 -2.67
CA GLU A 142 -0.21 4.06 -2.92
C GLU A 142 -1.51 3.24 -2.93
N GLN A 143 -2.39 3.48 -1.98
CA GLN A 143 -3.70 2.82 -1.94
C GLN A 143 -4.55 3.17 -3.17
N ALA A 144 -4.51 4.42 -3.63
CA ALA A 144 -5.22 4.85 -4.83
C ALA A 144 -4.69 4.15 -6.10
N LYS A 145 -3.38 3.91 -6.21
CA LYS A 145 -2.79 3.13 -7.31
C LYS A 145 -3.30 1.68 -7.31
N VAL A 146 -3.36 1.05 -6.14
CA VAL A 146 -3.88 -0.30 -5.97
C VAL A 146 -5.36 -0.36 -6.37
N GLU A 147 -6.18 0.58 -5.93
CA GLU A 147 -7.60 0.68 -6.29
C GLU A 147 -7.82 0.95 -7.80
N ALA A 148 -6.95 1.74 -8.42
CA ALA A 148 -6.98 1.95 -9.87
C ALA A 148 -6.66 0.65 -10.64
N GLY A 149 -5.76 -0.19 -10.13
CA GLY A 149 -5.47 -1.52 -10.66
C GLY A 149 -6.68 -2.45 -10.65
N LYS A 150 -7.50 -2.36 -9.60
CA LYS A 150 -8.75 -3.14 -9.46
C LYS A 150 -9.74 -2.89 -10.60
N LYS A 151 -9.86 -1.65 -11.05
CA LYS A 151 -10.78 -1.26 -12.13
C LYS A 151 -10.36 -1.78 -13.50
N LYS A 152 -9.13 -2.27 -13.66
CA LYS A 152 -8.58 -2.81 -14.91
C LYS A 152 -8.74 -4.32 -15.05
N ILE A 153 -9.45 -4.99 -14.15
CA ILE A 153 -9.73 -6.43 -14.30
C ILE A 153 -10.64 -6.62 -15.52
N GLU A 154 -10.06 -7.14 -16.58
CA GLU A 154 -10.77 -7.45 -17.83
C GLU A 154 -11.37 -8.85 -17.76
N TRP A 155 -12.69 -8.93 -17.66
CA TRP A 155 -13.41 -10.20 -17.59
C TRP A 155 -13.26 -11.05 -18.88
N GLY A 156 -12.90 -10.44 -19.98
CA GLY A 156 -12.61 -11.14 -21.23
C GLY A 156 -11.27 -11.87 -21.27
N SER A 157 -10.38 -11.60 -20.31
CA SER A 157 -9.03 -12.17 -20.27
C SER A 157 -8.80 -12.88 -18.93
N GLN A 158 -8.74 -14.21 -18.96
CA GLN A 158 -8.49 -15.02 -17.78
C GLN A 158 -7.00 -15.26 -17.60
N ILE A 159 -6.53 -15.22 -16.36
CA ILE A 159 -5.13 -15.55 -16.03
C ILE A 159 -4.89 -17.05 -15.92
N ARG A 160 -5.89 -17.79 -15.45
CA ARG A 160 -5.77 -19.22 -15.20
C ARG A 160 -7.08 -19.95 -15.45
N SER A 161 -7.00 -21.14 -16.05
CA SER A 161 -8.15 -22.01 -16.28
C SER A 161 -7.99 -23.31 -15.52
N TYR A 162 -9.06 -23.75 -14.89
CA TYR A 162 -9.19 -24.98 -14.10
C TYR A 162 -10.23 -25.86 -14.81
N VAL A 163 -9.78 -26.90 -15.51
CA VAL A 163 -10.65 -27.77 -16.30
C VAL A 163 -10.63 -29.18 -15.72
N PHE A 164 -11.73 -29.59 -15.08
CA PHE A 164 -11.81 -30.84 -14.32
C PHE A 164 -11.85 -32.08 -15.20
N ASP A 165 -12.62 -32.05 -16.27
CA ASP A 165 -12.75 -33.19 -17.19
C ASP A 165 -11.48 -33.44 -18.02
N ASP A 166 -10.78 -32.39 -18.43
CA ASP A 166 -9.48 -32.50 -19.09
C ASP A 166 -8.32 -32.71 -18.10
N ARG A 167 -8.61 -32.71 -16.81
CA ARG A 167 -7.62 -32.82 -15.72
C ARG A 167 -6.43 -31.87 -15.93
N ARG A 168 -6.74 -30.61 -16.12
CA ARG A 168 -5.71 -29.60 -16.40
C ARG A 168 -6.01 -28.29 -15.70
N VAL A 169 -5.00 -27.75 -15.01
CA VAL A 169 -4.95 -26.35 -14.57
C VAL A 169 -3.81 -25.67 -15.30
N LYS A 170 -4.11 -24.62 -16.05
CA LYS A 170 -3.11 -23.89 -16.84
C LYS A 170 -3.17 -22.40 -16.55
N ASP A 171 -2.01 -21.81 -16.24
CA ASP A 171 -1.82 -20.37 -16.19
C ASP A 171 -1.46 -19.85 -17.59
N HIS A 172 -2.28 -18.96 -18.12
CA HIS A 172 -2.12 -18.45 -19.50
C HIS A 172 -1.00 -17.42 -19.61
N ARG A 173 -0.53 -16.87 -18.50
CA ARG A 173 0.55 -15.88 -18.46
C ARG A 173 1.93 -16.52 -18.55
N THR A 174 2.12 -17.66 -17.91
CA THR A 174 3.41 -18.36 -17.81
C THR A 174 3.45 -19.65 -18.61
N ASN A 175 2.31 -20.13 -19.09
CA ASN A 175 2.10 -21.45 -19.69
C ASN A 175 2.38 -22.63 -18.74
N TYR A 176 2.59 -22.37 -17.46
CA TYR A 176 2.70 -23.45 -16.49
C TYR A 176 1.37 -24.18 -16.34
N GLN A 177 1.43 -25.51 -16.31
CA GLN A 177 0.23 -26.36 -16.18
C GLN A 177 0.51 -27.60 -15.35
N THR A 178 -0.55 -28.14 -14.75
CA THR A 178 -0.51 -29.38 -13.99
C THR A 178 -1.80 -30.18 -14.22
N SER A 179 -1.71 -31.50 -14.10
CA SER A 179 -2.87 -32.40 -14.14
C SER A 179 -3.48 -32.65 -12.75
N ASP A 180 -2.85 -32.17 -11.68
CA ASP A 180 -3.32 -32.29 -10.29
C ASP A 180 -4.36 -31.22 -9.96
N VAL A 181 -5.53 -31.32 -10.60
CA VAL A 181 -6.61 -30.33 -10.44
C VAL A 181 -7.06 -30.23 -8.99
N GLN A 182 -7.27 -31.38 -8.33
CA GLN A 182 -7.74 -31.42 -6.95
C GLN A 182 -6.70 -30.82 -5.99
N GLY A 183 -5.44 -31.11 -6.19
CA GLY A 183 -4.36 -30.51 -5.38
C GLY A 183 -4.36 -28.99 -5.48
N VAL A 184 -4.55 -28.43 -6.68
CA VAL A 184 -4.65 -26.99 -6.88
C VAL A 184 -5.87 -26.40 -6.18
N MET A 185 -7.03 -27.06 -6.29
CA MET A 185 -8.25 -26.62 -5.59
C MET A 185 -8.09 -26.67 -4.07
N ASP A 186 -7.25 -27.55 -3.55
CA ASP A 186 -6.94 -27.67 -2.12
C ASP A 186 -5.80 -26.72 -1.68
N GLY A 187 -5.33 -25.83 -2.56
CA GLY A 187 -4.36 -24.81 -2.21
C GLY A 187 -2.92 -25.04 -2.71
N LYS A 188 -2.67 -26.06 -3.52
CA LYS A 188 -1.34 -26.36 -4.06
C LYS A 188 -1.00 -25.48 -5.25
N ILE A 189 -0.77 -24.18 -4.96
CA ILE A 189 -0.53 -23.14 -5.98
C ILE A 189 0.92 -22.64 -6.02
N ASP A 190 1.81 -23.18 -5.21
CA ASP A 190 3.19 -22.69 -5.08
C ASP A 190 3.95 -22.66 -6.40
N ASP A 191 3.79 -23.68 -7.24
CA ASP A 191 4.47 -23.76 -8.53
C ASP A 191 3.95 -22.71 -9.53
N PHE A 192 2.66 -22.36 -9.45
CA PHE A 192 2.09 -21.26 -10.24
C PHE A 192 2.64 -19.91 -9.82
N ILE A 193 2.74 -19.67 -8.52
CA ILE A 193 3.32 -18.46 -7.94
C ILE A 193 4.78 -18.34 -8.35
N LYS A 194 5.56 -19.43 -8.22
CA LYS A 194 6.97 -19.47 -8.58
C LYS A 194 7.18 -19.16 -10.07
N ALA A 195 6.39 -19.78 -10.94
CA ALA A 195 6.48 -19.54 -12.39
C ALA A 195 6.20 -18.07 -12.74
N TYR A 196 5.19 -17.48 -12.11
CA TYR A 196 4.87 -16.06 -12.30
C TYR A 196 6.00 -15.14 -11.83
N LEU A 197 6.52 -15.35 -10.64
CA LEU A 197 7.60 -14.54 -10.08
C LEU A 197 8.88 -14.64 -10.90
N MET A 198 9.20 -15.81 -11.44
CA MET A 198 10.38 -15.99 -12.29
C MET A 198 10.26 -15.26 -13.62
N GLU A 199 9.07 -15.21 -14.21
CA GLU A 199 8.84 -14.58 -15.50
C GLU A 199 8.74 -13.06 -15.41
N PHE A 200 8.07 -12.53 -14.38
CA PHE A 200 7.77 -11.10 -14.23
C PHE A 200 8.65 -10.36 -13.23
N ALA A 201 9.59 -11.02 -12.55
CA ALA A 201 10.45 -10.38 -11.54
C ALA A 201 11.35 -9.26 -12.08
N GLY A 202 11.56 -9.18 -13.38
CA GLY A 202 12.36 -8.14 -14.03
C GLY A 202 11.59 -6.89 -14.46
N GLU A 203 10.27 -6.95 -14.52
CA GLU A 203 9.45 -5.86 -15.05
C GLU A 203 9.10 -4.78 -14.02
N GLU A 204 9.10 -5.13 -12.75
CA GLU A 204 8.75 -4.19 -11.67
C GLU A 204 9.87 -3.20 -11.29
N ASN A 205 11.10 -3.43 -11.73
CA ASN A 205 12.22 -2.53 -11.45
C ASN A 205 12.38 -1.38 -12.47
N ASN A 206 11.51 -1.28 -13.47
CA ASN A 206 11.58 -0.29 -14.56
C ASN A 206 10.38 0.68 -14.60
N GLY A 207 9.59 0.77 -13.51
CA GLY A 207 8.44 1.67 -13.43
C GLY A 207 8.59 2.73 -12.35
#